data_4f490a6fba443aabaf38eadd87288ffa
#
_entry.id   4f490a6fba443aabaf38eadd87288ffa
#
_cell.length_a   1.000
_cell.length_b   1.000
_cell.length_c   1.000
_cell.angle_alpha   90.00
_cell.angle_beta   90.00
_cell.angle_gamma   90.00
#
_symmetry.space_group_name_H-M   'P 1'
#
loop_
_entity.id
_entity.type
_entity.pdbx_description
1 polymer ?
#
loop_
_entity_poly.entity_id
_entity_poly.type
_entity_poly.pdbx_seq_one_letter_code
_entity_poly.pdbx_strand_id
1 'polypeptide(L)'
;FDKEAQTYELWEANYPRDFIPHVNLGSNYVNMAQYDKAVAETQEALRLSPDQVTSYANLGATYVDLNRLDDAKAAFDQALARKLDDGFLRQQMYFLAFLRGDAGQMEQQVAWGAGKPGDEDLLLSIQSDTEAYYGQMNKARDFSRRAMDSAVRADSKETAASWQVNAALREAELGNAALARQGVAAALALSPGRDVKVIAALALARIGDAPRAKALVGELEKNYPTNTMLKLYWLPTVNAASALDTGDFSQAIVDLEAAGPYELGQAALFVNYLYPAYLRGQAYLLANNGNAAAAEFQKLLDHRGIVLNFVTGVLAHLQIGRAYAMAGDTAKAKAAYQDFFNIWKDADPDIPILKQAKAEYAKLQ
;
A
#
# COMPACT_ATOMS: atom_id res chain seq x y z
N PHE A 1 2.27 4.09 -19.50
CA PHE A 1 0.82 4.39 -19.36
C PHE A 1 0.27 5.20 -20.55
N ASP A 2 0.88 6.35 -20.94
CA ASP A 2 0.35 7.19 -22.04
C ASP A 2 0.21 6.42 -23.36
N LYS A 3 1.24 5.64 -23.76
CA LYS A 3 1.18 4.81 -24.97
C LYS A 3 0.18 3.67 -24.87
N GLU A 4 0.01 3.14 -23.68
CA GLU A 4 -0.96 2.11 -23.38
C GLU A 4 -2.38 2.69 -23.49
N ALA A 5 -2.64 3.84 -22.88
CA ALA A 5 -3.91 4.55 -23.02
C ALA A 5 -4.23 4.83 -24.50
N GLN A 6 -3.30 5.42 -25.28
CA GLN A 6 -3.47 5.67 -26.71
C GLN A 6 -3.81 4.39 -27.50
N THR A 7 -3.23 3.25 -27.13
CA THR A 7 -3.52 1.97 -27.78
C THR A 7 -4.96 1.52 -27.51
N TYR A 8 -5.42 1.64 -26.27
CA TYR A 8 -6.80 1.28 -25.92
C TYR A 8 -7.82 2.28 -26.46
N GLU A 9 -7.53 3.57 -26.46
CA GLU A 9 -8.36 4.60 -27.10
C GLU A 9 -8.54 4.33 -28.61
N LEU A 10 -7.47 3.92 -29.29
CA LEU A 10 -7.55 3.51 -30.70
C LEU A 10 -8.37 2.23 -30.87
N TRP A 11 -8.25 1.27 -29.95
CA TRP A 11 -9.06 0.04 -29.98
C TRP A 11 -10.53 0.37 -29.79
N GLU A 12 -10.89 1.17 -28.80
CA GLU A 12 -12.26 1.65 -28.57
C GLU A 12 -12.86 2.32 -29.81
N ALA A 13 -12.11 3.24 -30.43
CA ALA A 13 -12.55 3.95 -31.63
C ALA A 13 -12.86 3.02 -32.80
N ASN A 14 -12.09 1.92 -32.92
CA ASN A 14 -12.30 0.94 -34.01
C ASN A 14 -13.37 -0.13 -33.70
N TYR A 15 -13.55 -0.43 -32.38
CA TYR A 15 -14.43 -1.49 -31.88
C TYR A 15 -15.33 -0.99 -30.74
N PRO A 16 -16.26 -0.04 -30.99
CA PRO A 16 -17.00 0.66 -29.95
C PRO A 16 -18.01 -0.18 -29.16
N ARG A 17 -18.16 -1.48 -29.48
CA ARG A 17 -18.97 -2.42 -28.72
C ARG A 17 -18.18 -3.42 -27.94
N ASP A 18 -16.85 -3.33 -27.98
CA ASP A 18 -15.95 -4.19 -27.21
C ASP A 18 -15.74 -3.55 -25.83
N PHE A 19 -16.04 -4.29 -24.77
CA PHE A 19 -15.87 -3.80 -23.39
C PHE A 19 -14.41 -3.85 -22.89
N ILE A 20 -13.56 -4.66 -23.55
CA ILE A 20 -12.18 -4.90 -23.09
C ILE A 20 -11.33 -3.63 -23.05
N PRO A 21 -11.32 -2.76 -24.10
CA PRO A 21 -10.53 -1.53 -24.04
C PRO A 21 -10.98 -0.61 -22.91
N HIS A 22 -12.28 -0.53 -22.61
CA HIS A 22 -12.81 0.26 -21.49
C HIS A 22 -12.34 -0.26 -20.12
N VAL A 23 -12.32 -1.58 -19.89
CA VAL A 23 -11.79 -2.18 -18.66
C VAL A 23 -10.31 -1.82 -18.49
N ASN A 24 -9.52 -1.94 -19.55
CA ASN A 24 -8.09 -1.69 -19.53
C ASN A 24 -7.76 -0.19 -19.39
N LEU A 25 -8.52 0.69 -20.08
CA LEU A 25 -8.43 2.15 -19.90
C LEU A 25 -8.76 2.56 -18.47
N GLY A 26 -9.82 2.01 -17.90
CA GLY A 26 -10.18 2.25 -16.50
C GLY A 26 -9.02 1.95 -15.57
N SER A 27 -8.40 0.78 -15.69
CA SER A 27 -7.23 0.38 -14.89
C SER A 27 -6.02 1.27 -15.16
N ASN A 28 -5.79 1.66 -16.42
CA ASN A 28 -4.69 2.54 -16.80
C ASN A 28 -4.85 3.94 -16.19
N TYR A 29 -6.08 4.49 -16.22
CA TYR A 29 -6.39 5.78 -15.60
C TYR A 29 -6.26 5.77 -14.07
N VAL A 30 -6.58 4.66 -13.39
CA VAL A 30 -6.29 4.48 -11.95
C VAL A 30 -4.78 4.59 -11.69
N ASN A 31 -3.95 3.93 -12.50
CA ASN A 31 -2.49 3.99 -12.38
C ASN A 31 -1.93 5.42 -12.57
N MET A 32 -2.65 6.26 -13.32
CA MET A 32 -2.31 7.67 -13.55
C MET A 32 -3.03 8.65 -12.60
N ALA A 33 -3.72 8.17 -11.58
CA ALA A 33 -4.55 8.96 -10.67
C ALA A 33 -5.67 9.77 -11.36
N GLN A 34 -6.11 9.35 -12.55
CA GLN A 34 -7.21 9.98 -13.31
C GLN A 34 -8.54 9.29 -13.00
N TYR A 35 -8.92 9.29 -11.74
CA TYR A 35 -10.02 8.47 -11.18
C TYR A 35 -11.40 8.74 -11.83
N ASP A 36 -11.71 10.00 -12.17
CA ASP A 36 -13.00 10.31 -12.82
C ASP A 36 -13.09 9.66 -14.20
N LYS A 37 -12.00 9.63 -14.96
CA LYS A 37 -11.95 8.90 -16.25
C LYS A 37 -12.04 7.40 -16.02
N ALA A 38 -11.35 6.87 -15.00
CA ALA A 38 -11.43 5.46 -14.67
C ALA A 38 -12.86 5.02 -14.34
N VAL A 39 -13.62 5.83 -13.60
CA VAL A 39 -15.04 5.60 -13.32
C VAL A 39 -15.85 5.57 -14.62
N ALA A 40 -15.66 6.56 -15.50
CA ALA A 40 -16.42 6.65 -16.74
C ALA A 40 -16.20 5.43 -17.66
N GLU A 41 -14.93 5.04 -17.84
CA GLU A 41 -14.57 3.87 -18.64
C GLU A 41 -15.12 2.56 -18.05
N THR A 42 -15.00 2.38 -16.74
CA THR A 42 -15.49 1.16 -16.11
C THR A 42 -17.03 1.08 -16.14
N GLN A 43 -17.73 2.20 -16.04
CA GLN A 43 -19.17 2.25 -16.20
C GLN A 43 -19.59 1.89 -17.64
N GLU A 44 -18.85 2.36 -18.65
CA GLU A 44 -19.12 1.99 -20.04
C GLU A 44 -18.83 0.50 -20.29
N ALA A 45 -17.76 -0.05 -19.72
CA ALA A 45 -17.50 -1.49 -19.75
C ALA A 45 -18.68 -2.30 -19.18
N LEU A 46 -19.25 -1.87 -18.04
CA LEU A 46 -20.43 -2.51 -17.45
C LEU A 46 -21.69 -2.34 -18.27
N ARG A 47 -21.86 -1.20 -18.98
CA ARG A 47 -22.99 -1.01 -19.88
C ARG A 47 -22.92 -1.98 -21.07
N LEU A 48 -21.72 -2.21 -21.61
CA LEU A 48 -21.47 -3.11 -22.73
C LEU A 48 -21.53 -4.59 -22.32
N SER A 49 -21.01 -4.93 -21.15
CA SER A 49 -20.92 -6.31 -20.63
C SER A 49 -21.25 -6.34 -19.13
N PRO A 50 -22.55 -6.43 -18.76
CA PRO A 50 -22.98 -6.30 -17.36
C PRO A 50 -22.70 -7.53 -16.48
N ASP A 51 -22.16 -8.60 -17.04
CA ASP A 51 -21.89 -9.86 -16.31
C ASP A 51 -20.38 -10.07 -16.06
N GLN A 52 -19.60 -8.99 -16.08
CA GLN A 52 -18.15 -9.02 -15.82
C GLN A 52 -17.85 -8.63 -14.36
N VAL A 53 -17.54 -9.63 -13.50
CA VAL A 53 -17.24 -9.41 -12.07
C VAL A 53 -16.08 -8.43 -11.88
N THR A 54 -15.02 -8.54 -12.68
CA THR A 54 -13.84 -7.67 -12.63
C THR A 54 -14.20 -6.19 -12.82
N SER A 55 -15.16 -5.87 -13.71
CA SER A 55 -15.59 -4.47 -13.92
C SER A 55 -16.29 -3.89 -12.68
N TYR A 56 -17.11 -4.68 -11.99
CA TYR A 56 -17.71 -4.24 -10.72
C TYR A 56 -16.66 -4.06 -9.63
N ALA A 57 -15.70 -4.99 -9.54
CA ALA A 57 -14.62 -4.90 -8.56
C ALA A 57 -13.74 -3.66 -8.82
N ASN A 58 -13.37 -3.39 -10.09
CA ASN A 58 -12.62 -2.19 -10.48
C ASN A 58 -13.39 -0.90 -10.19
N LEU A 59 -14.69 -0.85 -10.51
CA LEU A 59 -15.51 0.32 -10.24
C LEU A 59 -15.59 0.60 -8.73
N GLY A 60 -15.85 -0.44 -7.94
CA GLY A 60 -15.90 -0.32 -6.50
C GLY A 60 -14.54 0.07 -5.90
N ALA A 61 -13.44 -0.51 -6.39
CA ALA A 61 -12.08 -0.13 -5.99
C ALA A 61 -11.79 1.35 -6.29
N THR A 62 -12.13 1.82 -7.50
CA THR A 62 -11.95 3.25 -7.86
C THR A 62 -12.78 4.17 -6.96
N TYR A 63 -13.99 3.76 -6.57
CA TYR A 63 -14.77 4.52 -5.57
C TYR A 63 -14.15 4.48 -4.17
N VAL A 64 -13.52 3.38 -3.78
CA VAL A 64 -12.73 3.29 -2.53
C VAL A 64 -11.58 4.29 -2.57
N ASP A 65 -10.79 4.34 -3.66
CA ASP A 65 -9.69 5.29 -3.84
C ASP A 65 -10.15 6.74 -3.69
N LEU A 66 -11.34 7.05 -4.20
CA LEU A 66 -12.00 8.36 -4.08
C LEU A 66 -12.66 8.62 -2.71
N ASN A 67 -12.56 7.72 -1.73
CA ASN A 67 -13.30 7.74 -0.47
C ASN A 67 -14.84 7.78 -0.63
N ARG A 68 -15.37 7.38 -1.79
CA ARG A 68 -16.81 7.28 -2.10
C ARG A 68 -17.35 5.92 -1.66
N LEU A 69 -17.34 5.65 -0.36
CA LEU A 69 -17.56 4.31 0.20
C LEU A 69 -18.98 3.77 -0.04
N ASP A 70 -19.98 4.63 -0.18
CA ASP A 70 -21.36 4.19 -0.46
C ASP A 70 -21.53 3.79 -1.93
N ASP A 71 -20.88 4.50 -2.85
CA ASP A 71 -20.85 4.12 -4.27
C ASP A 71 -20.08 2.80 -4.48
N ALA A 72 -18.96 2.62 -3.75
CA ALA A 72 -18.23 1.35 -3.75
C ALA A 72 -19.12 0.18 -3.29
N LYS A 73 -19.84 0.36 -2.18
CA LYS A 73 -20.79 -0.64 -1.70
C LYS A 73 -21.86 -0.97 -2.73
N ALA A 74 -22.44 0.06 -3.36
CA ALA A 74 -23.48 -0.13 -4.37
C ALA A 74 -22.96 -0.94 -5.58
N ALA A 75 -21.73 -0.71 -6.03
CA ALA A 75 -21.11 -1.48 -7.10
C ALA A 75 -20.91 -2.96 -6.71
N PHE A 76 -20.42 -3.24 -5.50
CA PHE A 76 -20.23 -4.62 -5.02
C PHE A 76 -21.58 -5.33 -4.81
N ASP A 77 -22.58 -4.65 -4.26
CA ASP A 77 -23.93 -5.22 -4.08
C ASP A 77 -24.57 -5.60 -5.45
N GLN A 78 -24.34 -4.78 -6.49
CA GLN A 78 -24.82 -5.10 -7.85
C GLN A 78 -24.17 -6.36 -8.41
N ALA A 79 -22.85 -6.57 -8.20
CA ALA A 79 -22.17 -7.80 -8.60
C ALA A 79 -22.80 -9.02 -7.92
N LEU A 80 -22.93 -8.95 -6.59
CA LEU A 80 -23.50 -10.06 -5.80
C LEU A 80 -24.96 -10.35 -6.15
N ALA A 81 -25.78 -9.34 -6.42
CA ALA A 81 -27.17 -9.51 -6.87
C ALA A 81 -27.26 -10.26 -8.21
N ARG A 82 -26.24 -10.14 -9.05
CA ARG A 82 -26.08 -10.89 -10.29
C ARG A 82 -25.42 -12.26 -10.09
N LYS A 83 -25.09 -12.64 -8.86
CA LYS A 83 -24.35 -13.87 -8.51
C LYS A 83 -22.93 -13.90 -9.10
N LEU A 84 -22.34 -12.73 -9.32
CA LEU A 84 -20.96 -12.58 -9.73
C LEU A 84 -20.10 -12.50 -8.46
N ASP A 85 -19.10 -13.37 -8.36
CA ASP A 85 -18.27 -13.50 -7.17
C ASP A 85 -16.92 -14.10 -7.51
N ASP A 86 -15.85 -13.45 -7.04
CA ASP A 86 -14.47 -13.94 -7.14
C ASP A 86 -13.58 -13.36 -6.03
N GLY A 87 -12.34 -13.83 -5.94
CA GLY A 87 -11.39 -13.39 -4.93
C GLY A 87 -11.05 -11.90 -5.02
N PHE A 88 -11.00 -11.33 -6.22
CA PHE A 88 -10.70 -9.91 -6.39
C PHE A 88 -11.84 -9.01 -5.89
N LEU A 89 -13.10 -9.36 -6.19
CA LEU A 89 -14.26 -8.67 -5.62
C LEU A 89 -14.24 -8.74 -4.08
N ARG A 90 -13.96 -9.92 -3.52
CA ARG A 90 -13.89 -10.14 -2.07
C ARG A 90 -12.77 -9.36 -1.40
N GLN A 91 -11.63 -9.23 -2.05
CA GLN A 91 -10.54 -8.34 -1.62
C GLN A 91 -11.02 -6.88 -1.51
N GLN A 92 -11.70 -6.38 -2.53
CA GLN A 92 -12.19 -4.99 -2.54
C GLN A 92 -13.27 -4.76 -1.47
N MET A 93 -14.15 -5.74 -1.27
CA MET A 93 -15.13 -5.71 -0.17
C MET A 93 -14.46 -5.72 1.21
N TYR A 94 -13.35 -6.43 1.37
CA TYR A 94 -12.54 -6.39 2.58
C TYR A 94 -12.02 -4.98 2.85
N PHE A 95 -11.43 -4.31 1.85
CA PHE A 95 -10.91 -2.94 2.00
C PHE A 95 -12.02 -1.93 2.32
N LEU A 96 -13.19 -2.06 1.69
CA LEU A 96 -14.35 -1.26 2.06
C LEU A 96 -14.75 -1.47 3.53
N ALA A 97 -14.79 -2.73 3.99
CA ALA A 97 -15.11 -3.05 5.38
C ALA A 97 -14.08 -2.47 6.36
N PHE A 98 -12.79 -2.56 6.03
CA PHE A 98 -11.70 -1.95 6.80
C PHE A 98 -11.90 -0.43 6.95
N LEU A 99 -12.16 0.29 5.86
CA LEU A 99 -12.35 1.74 5.88
C LEU A 99 -13.61 2.18 6.67
N ARG A 100 -14.60 1.30 6.75
CA ARG A 100 -15.82 1.50 7.54
C ARG A 100 -15.69 1.04 9.00
N GLY A 101 -14.58 0.37 9.36
CA GLY A 101 -14.39 -0.21 10.69
C GLY A 101 -15.30 -1.41 10.97
N ASP A 102 -15.77 -2.11 9.94
CA ASP A 102 -16.67 -3.25 10.05
C ASP A 102 -15.87 -4.58 10.14
N ALA A 103 -15.49 -4.93 11.37
CA ALA A 103 -14.72 -6.13 11.65
C ALA A 103 -15.46 -7.42 11.19
N GLY A 104 -16.79 -7.46 11.35
CA GLY A 104 -17.57 -8.62 10.96
C GLY A 104 -17.56 -8.88 9.44
N GLN A 105 -17.63 -7.79 8.65
CA GLN A 105 -17.52 -7.92 7.19
C GLN A 105 -16.08 -8.31 6.78
N MET A 106 -15.02 -7.81 7.42
CA MET A 106 -13.66 -8.26 7.16
C MET A 106 -13.51 -9.77 7.43
N GLU A 107 -13.97 -10.26 8.57
CA GLU A 107 -13.94 -11.68 8.93
C GLU A 107 -14.71 -12.53 7.91
N GLN A 108 -15.85 -12.05 7.45
CA GLN A 108 -16.65 -12.75 6.43
C GLN A 108 -15.88 -12.95 5.12
N GLN A 109 -15.10 -11.94 4.66
CA GLN A 109 -14.32 -12.10 3.45
C GLN A 109 -13.18 -13.11 3.66
N VAL A 110 -12.47 -13.06 4.79
CA VAL A 110 -11.43 -14.05 5.11
C VAL A 110 -12.00 -15.46 5.17
N ALA A 111 -13.16 -15.63 5.81
CA ALA A 111 -13.85 -16.94 5.88
C ALA A 111 -14.28 -17.45 4.50
N TRP A 112 -14.68 -16.54 3.59
CA TRP A 112 -15.04 -16.90 2.21
C TRP A 112 -13.86 -17.50 1.44
N GLY A 113 -12.62 -16.97 1.65
CA GLY A 113 -11.41 -17.45 0.99
C GLY A 113 -10.87 -18.77 1.55
N ALA A 114 -11.29 -19.18 2.74
CA ALA A 114 -10.74 -20.34 3.44
C ALA A 114 -10.78 -21.63 2.59
N GLY A 115 -9.63 -22.25 2.41
CA GLY A 115 -9.46 -23.47 1.61
C GLY A 115 -9.49 -23.28 0.10
N LYS A 116 -9.59 -22.05 -0.41
CA LYS A 116 -9.55 -21.74 -1.85
C LYS A 116 -8.13 -21.30 -2.23
N PRO A 117 -7.40 -22.08 -3.06
CA PRO A 117 -6.06 -21.71 -3.50
C PRO A 117 -6.04 -20.34 -4.21
N GLY A 118 -5.13 -19.46 -3.82
CA GLY A 118 -5.00 -18.09 -4.35
C GLY A 118 -5.87 -17.06 -3.63
N ASP A 119 -7.06 -17.41 -3.16
CA ASP A 119 -7.94 -16.51 -2.41
C ASP A 119 -7.61 -16.53 -0.90
N GLU A 120 -7.33 -17.72 -0.36
CA GLU A 120 -7.02 -17.89 1.07
C GLU A 120 -5.75 -17.12 1.45
N ASP A 121 -4.67 -17.29 0.71
CA ASP A 121 -3.41 -16.62 1.00
C ASP A 121 -3.49 -15.10 0.82
N LEU A 122 -4.20 -14.63 -0.21
CA LEU A 122 -4.48 -13.22 -0.44
C LEU A 122 -5.20 -12.58 0.74
N LEU A 123 -6.34 -13.14 1.16
CA LEU A 123 -7.17 -12.57 2.23
C LEU A 123 -6.49 -12.69 3.60
N LEU A 124 -5.72 -13.74 3.86
CA LEU A 124 -4.89 -13.85 5.06
C LEU A 124 -3.76 -12.81 5.08
N SER A 125 -3.14 -12.52 3.93
CA SER A 125 -2.12 -11.48 3.84
C SER A 125 -2.71 -10.09 4.13
N ILE A 126 -3.88 -9.78 3.59
CA ILE A 126 -4.59 -8.53 3.85
C ILE A 126 -5.01 -8.42 5.33
N GLN A 127 -5.51 -9.51 5.93
CA GLN A 127 -5.81 -9.54 7.37
C GLN A 127 -4.55 -9.29 8.20
N SER A 128 -3.41 -9.84 7.78
CA SER A 128 -2.12 -9.59 8.42
C SER A 128 -1.75 -8.09 8.44
N ASP A 129 -1.98 -7.39 7.32
CA ASP A 129 -1.76 -5.93 7.25
C ASP A 129 -2.71 -5.18 8.18
N THR A 130 -3.98 -5.60 8.26
CA THR A 130 -4.96 -5.01 9.18
C THR A 130 -4.56 -5.19 10.65
N GLU A 131 -4.11 -6.38 11.04
CA GLU A 131 -3.63 -6.60 12.42
C GLU A 131 -2.42 -5.71 12.74
N ALA A 132 -1.50 -5.55 11.77
CA ALA A 132 -0.35 -4.66 11.93
C ALA A 132 -0.78 -3.18 11.99
N TYR A 133 -1.78 -2.77 11.21
CA TYR A 133 -2.35 -1.42 11.27
C TYR A 133 -2.88 -1.08 12.67
N TYR A 134 -3.47 -2.05 13.36
CA TYR A 134 -3.92 -1.90 14.75
C TYR A 134 -2.84 -2.23 15.79
N GLY A 135 -1.58 -2.45 15.37
CA GLY A 135 -0.46 -2.74 16.26
C GLY A 135 -0.46 -4.14 16.87
N GLN A 136 -1.30 -5.06 16.40
CA GLN A 136 -1.37 -6.44 16.89
C GLN A 136 -0.36 -7.34 16.16
N MET A 137 0.93 -7.07 16.34
CA MET A 137 2.01 -7.68 15.57
C MET A 137 2.11 -9.20 15.73
N ASN A 138 1.77 -9.74 16.89
CA ASN A 138 1.76 -11.19 17.10
C ASN A 138 0.71 -11.87 16.21
N LYS A 139 -0.47 -11.28 16.08
CA LYS A 139 -1.51 -11.77 15.15
C LYS A 139 -1.10 -11.55 13.71
N ALA A 140 -0.53 -10.37 13.39
CA ALA A 140 -0.06 -10.07 12.03
C ALA A 140 0.97 -11.11 11.55
N ARG A 141 1.91 -11.51 12.40
CA ARG A 141 2.89 -12.56 12.10
C ARG A 141 2.25 -13.93 11.88
N ASP A 142 1.25 -14.30 12.69
CA ASP A 142 0.52 -15.56 12.49
C ASP A 142 -0.22 -15.57 11.15
N PHE A 143 -0.95 -14.51 10.83
CA PHE A 143 -1.64 -14.39 9.55
C PHE A 143 -0.67 -14.39 8.36
N SER A 144 0.47 -13.69 8.44
CA SER A 144 1.52 -13.73 7.41
C SER A 144 2.04 -15.15 7.19
N ARG A 145 2.35 -15.88 8.27
CA ARG A 145 2.81 -17.27 8.18
C ARG A 145 1.77 -18.15 7.50
N ARG A 146 0.50 -18.05 7.90
CA ARG A 146 -0.62 -18.81 7.29
C ARG A 146 -0.81 -18.46 5.81
N ALA A 147 -0.67 -17.17 5.43
CA ALA A 147 -0.74 -16.75 4.03
C ALA A 147 0.38 -17.40 3.21
N MET A 148 1.62 -17.35 3.71
CA MET A 148 2.76 -18.00 3.05
C MET A 148 2.57 -19.52 2.93
N ASP A 149 2.14 -20.18 4.00
CA ASP A 149 1.88 -21.62 4.00
C ASP A 149 0.78 -22.00 2.99
N SER A 150 -0.26 -21.17 2.87
CA SER A 150 -1.33 -21.37 1.88
C SER A 150 -0.81 -21.22 0.44
N ALA A 151 -0.06 -20.16 0.15
CA ALA A 151 0.54 -19.94 -1.18
C ALA A 151 1.52 -21.07 -1.55
N VAL A 152 2.34 -21.55 -0.60
CA VAL A 152 3.25 -22.69 -0.84
C VAL A 152 2.48 -23.98 -1.13
N ARG A 153 1.39 -24.26 -0.39
CA ARG A 153 0.51 -25.42 -0.67
C ARG A 153 -0.13 -25.35 -2.06
N ALA A 154 -0.38 -24.15 -2.57
CA ALA A 154 -0.88 -23.88 -3.92
C ALA A 154 0.21 -23.87 -5.00
N ASP A 155 1.45 -24.25 -4.67
CA ASP A 155 2.65 -24.20 -5.54
C ASP A 155 2.97 -22.78 -6.06
N SER A 156 2.54 -21.74 -5.36
CA SER A 156 2.73 -20.34 -5.72
C SER A 156 3.86 -19.70 -4.91
N LYS A 157 5.11 -20.14 -5.14
CA LYS A 157 6.29 -19.68 -4.37
C LYS A 157 6.56 -18.19 -4.53
N GLU A 158 6.29 -17.60 -5.70
CA GLU A 158 6.45 -16.16 -5.93
C GLU A 158 5.48 -15.36 -5.08
N THR A 159 4.23 -15.80 -5.00
CA THR A 159 3.22 -15.20 -4.13
C THR A 159 3.61 -15.31 -2.65
N ALA A 160 4.07 -16.50 -2.21
CA ALA A 160 4.55 -16.69 -0.84
C ALA A 160 5.74 -15.76 -0.52
N ALA A 161 6.68 -15.59 -1.46
CA ALA A 161 7.80 -14.65 -1.30
C ALA A 161 7.33 -13.19 -1.21
N SER A 162 6.27 -12.83 -1.96
CA SER A 162 5.65 -11.50 -1.91
C SER A 162 5.03 -11.24 -0.54
N TRP A 163 4.30 -12.20 0.03
CA TRP A 163 3.75 -12.08 1.39
C TRP A 163 4.86 -11.99 2.45
N GLN A 164 5.94 -12.75 2.29
CA GLN A 164 7.10 -12.73 3.19
C GLN A 164 7.81 -11.37 3.17
N VAL A 165 8.05 -10.81 1.98
CA VAL A 165 8.78 -9.53 1.88
C VAL A 165 7.91 -8.35 2.32
N ASN A 166 6.58 -8.42 2.11
CA ASN A 166 5.64 -7.44 2.65
C ASN A 166 5.67 -7.43 4.19
N ALA A 167 5.62 -8.61 4.81
CA ALA A 167 5.77 -8.74 6.25
C ALA A 167 7.12 -8.16 6.75
N ALA A 168 8.20 -8.39 6.00
CA ALA A 168 9.53 -7.84 6.34
C ALA A 168 9.56 -6.31 6.27
N LEU A 169 8.89 -5.69 5.29
CA LEU A 169 8.77 -4.22 5.20
C LEU A 169 8.01 -3.65 6.39
N ARG A 170 6.92 -4.30 6.82
CA ARG A 170 6.19 -3.90 8.05
C ARG A 170 7.07 -3.93 9.29
N GLU A 171 7.85 -5.01 9.45
CA GLU A 171 8.80 -5.11 10.59
C GLU A 171 9.84 -3.99 10.54
N ALA A 172 10.33 -3.61 9.35
CA ALA A 172 11.24 -2.50 9.18
C ALA A 172 10.61 -1.17 9.62
N GLU A 173 9.36 -0.88 9.19
CA GLU A 173 8.66 0.36 9.56
C GLU A 173 8.39 0.47 11.06
N LEU A 174 8.18 -0.66 11.74
CA LEU A 174 7.92 -0.70 13.19
C LEU A 174 9.18 -0.75 14.05
N GLY A 175 10.38 -0.75 13.43
CA GLY A 175 11.66 -0.72 14.11
C GLY A 175 12.23 -2.10 14.48
N ASN A 176 11.68 -3.19 13.95
CA ASN A 176 12.11 -4.57 14.18
C ASN A 176 13.17 -5.01 13.14
N ALA A 177 14.30 -4.31 13.06
CA ALA A 177 15.33 -4.50 12.04
C ALA A 177 15.84 -5.94 11.88
N ALA A 178 15.95 -6.70 12.98
CA ALA A 178 16.40 -8.11 12.91
C ALA A 178 15.39 -9.00 12.19
N LEU A 179 14.10 -8.85 12.50
CA LEU A 179 13.01 -9.60 11.84
C LEU A 179 12.85 -9.19 10.39
N ALA A 180 12.96 -7.90 10.09
CA ALA A 180 12.94 -7.40 8.71
C ALA A 180 14.07 -8.03 7.87
N ARG A 181 15.31 -8.04 8.38
CA ARG A 181 16.47 -8.64 7.70
C ARG A 181 16.28 -10.14 7.46
N GLN A 182 15.77 -10.87 8.45
CA GLN A 182 15.48 -12.30 8.34
C GLN A 182 14.39 -12.56 7.28
N GLY A 183 13.31 -11.78 7.31
CA GLY A 183 12.19 -11.88 6.37
C GLY A 183 12.62 -11.61 4.91
N VAL A 184 13.43 -10.56 4.70
CA VAL A 184 14.00 -10.27 3.37
C VAL A 184 14.85 -11.44 2.86
N ALA A 185 15.74 -11.99 3.70
CA ALA A 185 16.58 -13.11 3.30
C ALA A 185 15.74 -14.36 2.93
N ALA A 186 14.70 -14.65 3.70
CA ALA A 186 13.79 -15.75 3.43
C ALA A 186 12.99 -15.56 2.12
N ALA A 187 12.46 -14.35 1.87
CA ALA A 187 11.73 -14.04 0.65
C ALA A 187 12.61 -14.19 -0.61
N LEU A 188 13.82 -13.63 -0.59
CA LEU A 188 14.77 -13.73 -1.70
C LEU A 188 15.25 -15.16 -1.95
N ALA A 189 15.36 -15.98 -0.90
CA ALA A 189 15.69 -17.39 -1.03
C ALA A 189 14.54 -18.23 -1.63
N LEU A 190 13.29 -17.82 -1.35
CA LEU A 190 12.10 -18.53 -1.83
C LEU A 190 11.83 -18.23 -3.31
N SER A 191 11.79 -16.95 -3.70
CA SER A 191 11.63 -16.52 -5.10
C SER A 191 12.11 -15.07 -5.29
N PRO A 192 13.27 -14.84 -5.92
CA PRO A 192 13.83 -13.49 -6.11
C PRO A 192 13.27 -12.78 -7.37
N GLY A 193 11.95 -12.77 -7.52
CA GLY A 193 11.27 -12.04 -8.59
C GLY A 193 11.47 -10.52 -8.53
N ARG A 194 11.09 -9.80 -9.60
CA ARG A 194 11.21 -8.33 -9.67
C ARG A 194 10.61 -7.63 -8.47
N ASP A 195 9.35 -7.93 -8.16
CA ASP A 195 8.58 -7.23 -7.16
C ASP A 195 9.07 -7.54 -5.74
N VAL A 196 9.46 -8.80 -5.50
CA VAL A 196 10.12 -9.22 -4.26
C VAL A 196 11.43 -8.45 -4.05
N LYS A 197 12.25 -8.28 -5.10
CA LYS A 197 13.51 -7.51 -5.02
C LYS A 197 13.27 -6.02 -4.74
N VAL A 198 12.23 -5.42 -5.31
CA VAL A 198 11.89 -4.01 -5.05
C VAL A 198 11.56 -3.80 -3.57
N ILE A 199 10.65 -4.61 -3.03
CA ILE A 199 10.25 -4.47 -1.62
C ILE A 199 11.38 -4.89 -0.68
N ALA A 200 12.19 -5.90 -1.05
CA ALA A 200 13.40 -6.28 -0.31
C ALA A 200 14.41 -5.13 -0.23
N ALA A 201 14.66 -4.45 -1.36
CA ALA A 201 15.55 -3.29 -1.39
C ALA A 201 15.04 -2.15 -0.50
N LEU A 202 13.72 -1.88 -0.55
CA LEU A 202 13.08 -0.88 0.30
C LEU A 202 13.21 -1.26 1.78
N ALA A 203 12.85 -2.49 2.16
CA ALA A 203 12.96 -2.95 3.55
C ALA A 203 14.40 -2.89 4.07
N LEU A 204 15.40 -3.26 3.24
CA LEU A 204 16.81 -3.15 3.59
C LEU A 204 17.25 -1.69 3.79
N ALA A 205 16.83 -0.79 2.89
CA ALA A 205 17.10 0.64 3.04
C ALA A 205 16.49 1.19 4.34
N ARG A 206 15.27 0.78 4.68
CA ARG A 206 14.56 1.20 5.91
C ARG A 206 15.22 0.74 7.21
N ILE A 207 16.01 -0.32 7.18
CA ILE A 207 16.77 -0.82 8.35
C ILE A 207 18.26 -0.46 8.31
N GLY A 208 18.68 0.48 7.45
CA GLY A 208 20.06 0.95 7.35
C GLY A 208 21.02 -0.01 6.64
N ASP A 209 20.52 -0.98 5.87
CA ASP A 209 21.35 -1.89 5.08
C ASP A 209 21.55 -1.40 3.65
N ALA A 210 22.07 -0.18 3.53
CA ALA A 210 22.27 0.50 2.26
C ALA A 210 23.11 -0.30 1.24
N PRO A 211 24.18 -1.04 1.61
CA PRO A 211 24.94 -1.82 0.64
C PRO A 211 24.12 -2.89 -0.07
N ARG A 212 23.29 -3.65 0.66
CA ARG A 212 22.43 -4.69 0.06
C ARG A 212 21.26 -4.09 -0.70
N ALA A 213 20.67 -3.00 -0.21
CA ALA A 213 19.64 -2.26 -0.93
C ALA A 213 20.16 -1.79 -2.30
N LYS A 214 21.35 -1.15 -2.33
CA LYS A 214 21.99 -0.68 -3.55
C LYS A 214 22.32 -1.81 -4.55
N ALA A 215 22.74 -2.96 -4.06
CA ALA A 215 23.00 -4.12 -4.92
C ALA A 215 21.72 -4.57 -5.65
N LEU A 216 20.58 -4.66 -4.93
CA LEU A 216 19.28 -5.00 -5.53
C LEU A 216 18.82 -3.93 -6.53
N VAL A 217 19.00 -2.63 -6.21
CA VAL A 217 18.69 -1.52 -7.13
C VAL A 217 19.46 -1.68 -8.43
N GLY A 218 20.79 -1.92 -8.38
CA GLY A 218 21.60 -2.12 -9.58
C GLY A 218 21.18 -3.33 -10.42
N GLU A 219 20.75 -4.43 -9.79
CA GLU A 219 20.19 -5.58 -10.50
C GLU A 219 18.86 -5.23 -11.19
N LEU A 220 17.98 -4.49 -10.52
CA LEU A 220 16.69 -4.08 -11.05
C LEU A 220 16.84 -3.13 -12.23
N GLU A 221 17.70 -2.11 -12.13
CA GLU A 221 18.01 -1.20 -13.22
C GLU A 221 18.53 -1.91 -14.46
N LYS A 222 19.45 -2.85 -14.25
CA LYS A 222 20.04 -3.64 -15.34
C LYS A 222 19.03 -4.54 -16.04
N ASN A 223 18.15 -5.19 -15.27
CA ASN A 223 17.25 -6.22 -15.79
C ASN A 223 15.93 -5.62 -16.33
N TYR A 224 15.51 -4.44 -15.87
CA TYR A 224 14.23 -3.80 -16.22
C TYR A 224 14.39 -2.33 -16.64
N PRO A 225 15.26 -2.00 -17.62
CA PRO A 225 15.63 -0.62 -17.96
C PRO A 225 14.49 0.22 -18.53
N THR A 226 13.40 -0.40 -18.99
CA THR A 226 12.26 0.28 -19.61
C THR A 226 11.00 0.30 -18.74
N ASN A 227 11.06 -0.27 -17.51
CA ASN A 227 9.89 -0.30 -16.63
C ASN A 227 9.66 1.08 -16.00
N THR A 228 8.58 1.75 -16.37
CA THR A 228 8.25 3.12 -15.96
C THR A 228 8.08 3.23 -14.45
N MET A 229 7.28 2.36 -13.83
CA MET A 229 7.01 2.43 -12.38
C MET A 229 8.24 2.10 -11.55
N LEU A 230 9.07 1.18 -12.02
CA LEU A 230 10.34 0.90 -11.37
C LEU A 230 11.22 2.16 -11.38
N LYS A 231 11.38 2.80 -12.53
CA LYS A 231 12.28 3.95 -12.70
C LYS A 231 11.79 5.25 -12.04
N LEU A 232 10.50 5.52 -12.11
CA LEU A 232 9.94 6.81 -11.69
C LEU A 232 9.30 6.77 -10.29
N TYR A 233 9.01 5.59 -9.76
CA TYR A 233 8.39 5.46 -8.46
C TYR A 233 9.26 4.67 -7.47
N TRP A 234 9.54 3.38 -7.76
CA TRP A 234 10.14 2.49 -6.77
C TRP A 234 11.63 2.70 -6.54
N LEU A 235 12.44 2.84 -7.57
CA LEU A 235 13.89 3.07 -7.39
C LEU A 235 14.18 4.41 -6.73
N PRO A 236 13.53 5.54 -7.11
CA PRO A 236 13.62 6.78 -6.36
C PRO A 236 13.22 6.61 -4.88
N THR A 237 12.16 5.85 -4.60
CA THR A 237 11.71 5.58 -3.24
C THR A 237 12.76 4.81 -2.42
N VAL A 238 13.39 3.78 -3.00
CA VAL A 238 14.48 3.02 -2.33
C VAL A 238 15.71 3.89 -2.11
N ASN A 239 16.09 4.70 -3.11
CA ASN A 239 17.24 5.61 -3.02
C ASN A 239 17.00 6.67 -1.93
N ALA A 240 15.80 7.25 -1.88
CA ALA A 240 15.43 8.19 -0.84
C ALA A 240 15.45 7.56 0.56
N ALA A 241 14.94 6.33 0.72
CA ALA A 241 15.03 5.61 1.99
C ALA A 241 16.48 5.41 2.43
N SER A 242 17.39 5.11 1.49
CA SER A 242 18.83 4.98 1.78
C SER A 242 19.48 6.32 2.12
N ALA A 243 19.09 7.41 1.44
CA ALA A 243 19.57 8.75 1.71
C ALA A 243 19.14 9.26 3.09
N LEU A 244 17.93 8.92 3.54
CA LEU A 244 17.46 9.22 4.91
C LEU A 244 18.34 8.57 5.98
N ASP A 245 18.73 7.32 5.79
CA ASP A 245 19.59 6.60 6.73
C ASP A 245 21.01 7.22 6.82
N THR A 246 21.52 7.72 5.71
CA THR A 246 22.85 8.38 5.66
C THR A 246 22.83 9.87 6.02
N GLY A 247 21.65 10.44 6.28
CA GLY A 247 21.50 11.85 6.68
C GLY A 247 21.45 12.84 5.51
N ASP A 248 21.35 12.38 4.27
CA ASP A 248 21.20 13.24 3.09
C ASP A 248 19.72 13.51 2.78
N PHE A 249 19.10 14.30 3.63
CA PHE A 249 17.67 14.60 3.53
C PHE A 249 17.31 15.41 2.27
N SER A 250 18.23 16.25 1.79
CA SER A 250 18.03 17.02 0.57
C SER A 250 18.00 16.12 -0.65
N GLN A 251 18.89 15.15 -0.73
CA GLN A 251 18.89 14.16 -1.81
C GLN A 251 17.62 13.29 -1.78
N ALA A 252 17.19 12.88 -0.59
CA ALA A 252 15.96 12.11 -0.43
C ALA A 252 14.73 12.86 -1.00
N ILE A 253 14.62 14.16 -0.75
CA ILE A 253 13.53 14.99 -1.29
C ILE A 253 13.61 15.04 -2.83
N VAL A 254 14.80 15.29 -3.39
CA VAL A 254 15.02 15.36 -4.85
C VAL A 254 14.69 14.01 -5.52
N ASP A 255 15.15 12.89 -4.96
CA ASP A 255 14.86 11.56 -5.50
C ASP A 255 13.35 11.31 -5.61
N LEU A 256 12.57 11.78 -4.62
CA LEU A 256 11.13 11.55 -4.55
C LEU A 256 10.31 12.47 -5.48
N GLU A 257 10.89 13.51 -6.08
CA GLU A 257 10.21 14.37 -7.06
C GLU A 257 9.76 13.58 -8.30
N ALA A 258 10.53 12.58 -8.72
CA ALA A 258 10.22 11.75 -9.88
C ALA A 258 8.91 10.94 -9.70
N ALA A 259 8.54 10.61 -8.46
CA ALA A 259 7.33 9.86 -8.15
C ALA A 259 6.06 10.74 -8.17
N GLY A 260 6.19 12.06 -8.08
CA GLY A 260 5.08 13.01 -7.94
C GLY A 260 3.90 12.78 -8.90
N PRO A 261 4.12 12.62 -10.22
CA PRO A 261 3.04 12.39 -11.18
C PRO A 261 2.24 11.09 -10.96
N TYR A 262 2.82 10.12 -10.26
CA TYR A 262 2.23 8.79 -10.02
C TYR A 262 1.87 8.54 -8.56
N GLU A 263 2.05 9.53 -7.69
CA GLU A 263 1.98 9.39 -6.24
C GLU A 263 0.61 8.95 -5.74
N LEU A 264 -0.45 9.47 -6.39
CA LEU A 264 -1.84 9.12 -6.10
C LEU A 264 -2.35 7.97 -6.98
N GLY A 265 -1.54 7.45 -7.90
CA GLY A 265 -1.90 6.29 -8.72
C GLY A 265 -1.58 4.97 -8.03
N GLN A 266 -2.12 3.89 -8.54
CA GLN A 266 -1.81 2.55 -8.06
C GLN A 266 -0.55 2.00 -8.74
N ALA A 267 0.57 2.01 -8.03
CA ALA A 267 1.89 1.69 -8.54
C ALA A 267 2.19 0.19 -8.73
N ALA A 268 1.14 -0.62 -8.88
CA ALA A 268 1.20 -2.04 -9.31
C ALA A 268 2.12 -2.99 -8.50
N LEU A 269 2.36 -2.73 -7.22
CA LEU A 269 2.88 -3.71 -6.27
C LEU A 269 1.85 -3.83 -5.14
N PHE A 270 1.71 -5.02 -4.56
CA PHE A 270 0.73 -5.32 -3.50
C PHE A 270 0.94 -4.51 -2.22
N VAL A 271 1.73 -3.44 -2.26
CA VAL A 271 2.15 -2.69 -1.10
C VAL A 271 2.08 -1.22 -1.39
N ASN A 272 1.41 -0.55 -0.53
CA ASN A 272 1.66 0.81 -0.14
C ASN A 272 1.79 1.85 -1.24
N TYR A 273 0.68 2.28 -1.64
CA TYR A 273 0.57 3.53 -2.36
C TYR A 273 0.93 4.70 -1.42
N LEU A 274 1.34 5.85 -1.97
CA LEU A 274 1.77 7.03 -1.21
C LEU A 274 3.05 6.84 -0.36
N TYR A 275 3.83 5.78 -0.60
CA TYR A 275 5.09 5.58 0.10
C TYR A 275 6.12 6.71 -0.16
N PRO A 276 6.24 7.28 -1.40
CA PRO A 276 7.06 8.46 -1.63
C PRO A 276 6.68 9.66 -0.76
N ALA A 277 5.38 9.96 -0.61
CA ALA A 277 4.91 11.03 0.27
C ALA A 277 5.27 10.76 1.74
N TYR A 278 5.11 9.52 2.20
CA TYR A 278 5.52 9.12 3.55
C TYR A 278 7.01 9.36 3.81
N LEU A 279 7.90 8.95 2.90
CA LEU A 279 9.35 9.18 3.02
C LEU A 279 9.71 10.66 2.90
N ARG A 280 9.06 11.41 2.01
CA ARG A 280 9.30 12.85 1.85
C ARG A 280 8.90 13.61 3.12
N GLY A 281 7.79 13.21 3.75
CA GLY A 281 7.42 13.72 5.06
C GLY A 281 8.50 13.44 6.12
N GLN A 282 9.07 12.24 6.15
CA GLN A 282 10.19 11.90 7.03
C GLN A 282 11.45 12.71 6.73
N ALA A 283 11.76 12.93 5.43
CA ALA A 283 12.89 13.78 5.02
C ALA A 283 12.73 15.22 5.56
N TYR A 284 11.54 15.80 5.43
CA TYR A 284 11.25 17.12 5.97
C TYR A 284 11.34 17.18 7.51
N LEU A 285 10.88 16.13 8.22
CA LEU A 285 11.08 16.04 9.67
C LEU A 285 12.56 16.08 10.04
N LEU A 286 13.38 15.27 9.37
CA LEU A 286 14.81 15.20 9.64
C LEU A 286 15.54 16.48 9.24
N ALA A 287 15.03 17.20 8.24
CA ALA A 287 15.49 18.53 7.83
C ALA A 287 14.93 19.68 8.72
N ASN A 288 14.28 19.38 9.83
CA ASN A 288 13.63 20.33 10.74
C ASN A 288 12.57 21.25 10.07
N ASN A 289 11.88 20.75 9.04
CA ASN A 289 10.78 21.46 8.37
C ASN A 289 9.43 20.83 8.73
N GLY A 290 8.94 21.12 9.94
CA GLY A 290 7.68 20.54 10.46
C GLY A 290 6.46 20.84 9.62
N ASN A 291 6.35 22.04 9.05
CA ASN A 291 5.18 22.41 8.22
C ASN A 291 5.13 21.62 6.91
N ALA A 292 6.25 21.46 6.20
CA ALA A 292 6.32 20.66 4.99
C ALA A 292 6.08 19.16 5.30
N ALA A 293 6.65 18.67 6.41
CA ALA A 293 6.42 17.31 6.86
C ALA A 293 4.92 17.04 7.15
N ALA A 294 4.25 17.95 7.85
CA ALA A 294 2.82 17.83 8.14
C ALA A 294 1.98 17.77 6.86
N ALA A 295 2.31 18.57 5.84
CA ALA A 295 1.61 18.55 4.56
C ALA A 295 1.73 17.20 3.84
N GLU A 296 2.90 16.56 3.89
CA GLU A 296 3.10 15.25 3.28
C GLU A 296 2.34 14.13 4.02
N PHE A 297 2.38 14.10 5.35
CA PHE A 297 1.62 13.10 6.11
C PHE A 297 0.11 13.31 6.03
N GLN A 298 -0.34 14.57 5.88
CA GLN A 298 -1.75 14.86 5.66
C GLN A 298 -2.26 14.22 4.37
N LYS A 299 -1.45 14.12 3.31
CA LYS A 299 -1.84 13.42 2.07
C LYS A 299 -2.25 11.97 2.33
N LEU A 300 -1.52 11.25 3.21
CA LEU A 300 -1.88 9.88 3.56
C LEU A 300 -3.23 9.82 4.30
N LEU A 301 -3.47 10.77 5.20
CA LEU A 301 -4.71 10.84 5.97
C LEU A 301 -5.91 11.24 5.11
N ASP A 302 -5.71 12.11 4.12
CA ASP A 302 -6.75 12.56 3.19
C ASP A 302 -7.11 11.48 2.15
N HIS A 303 -6.16 10.59 1.81
CA HIS A 303 -6.32 9.55 0.80
C HIS A 303 -6.36 8.14 1.42
N ARG A 304 -7.17 7.96 2.46
CA ARG A 304 -7.30 6.68 3.18
C ARG A 304 -7.70 5.52 2.27
N GLY A 305 -8.51 5.78 1.25
CA GLY A 305 -8.91 4.77 0.27
C GLY A 305 -7.76 4.26 -0.57
N ILE A 306 -6.71 5.08 -0.80
CA ILE A 306 -5.49 4.66 -1.50
C ILE A 306 -4.53 3.96 -0.54
N VAL A 307 -4.30 4.51 0.65
CA VAL A 307 -3.36 3.95 1.65
C VAL A 307 -3.84 2.62 2.21
N LEU A 308 -5.16 2.47 2.38
CA LEU A 308 -5.80 1.28 2.92
C LEU A 308 -5.27 0.89 4.32
N ASN A 309 -5.08 -0.41 4.55
CA ASN A 309 -4.74 -1.01 5.84
C ASN A 309 -3.24 -1.22 6.07
N PHE A 310 -2.39 -0.62 5.26
CA PHE A 310 -0.96 -0.75 5.49
C PHE A 310 -0.48 0.15 6.65
N VAL A 311 0.59 -0.27 7.30
CA VAL A 311 1.08 0.33 8.55
C VAL A 311 1.48 1.82 8.42
N THR A 312 1.86 2.30 7.23
CA THR A 312 2.17 3.72 7.02
C THR A 312 0.95 4.62 7.20
N GLY A 313 -0.27 4.10 6.98
CA GLY A 313 -1.51 4.83 7.24
C GLY A 313 -1.67 5.19 8.72
N VAL A 314 -1.49 4.24 9.63
CA VAL A 314 -1.55 4.54 11.05
C VAL A 314 -0.33 5.32 11.52
N LEU A 315 0.85 5.03 10.98
CA LEU A 315 2.07 5.78 11.30
C LEU A 315 2.01 7.23 10.83
N ALA A 316 1.21 7.57 9.83
CA ALA A 316 0.99 8.96 9.41
C ALA A 316 0.41 9.83 10.54
N HIS A 317 -0.46 9.28 11.41
CA HIS A 317 -0.96 9.98 12.60
C HIS A 317 0.17 10.29 13.59
N LEU A 318 1.08 9.35 13.83
CA LEU A 318 2.24 9.58 14.69
C LEU A 318 3.19 10.61 14.07
N GLN A 319 3.49 10.47 12.78
CA GLN A 319 4.45 11.34 12.09
C GLN A 319 3.93 12.77 11.97
N ILE A 320 2.64 12.98 11.71
CA ILE A 320 2.06 14.33 11.67
C ILE A 320 2.07 14.96 13.08
N GLY A 321 1.92 14.17 14.13
CA GLY A 321 2.07 14.62 15.50
C GLY A 321 3.49 15.13 15.79
N ARG A 322 4.51 14.41 15.32
CA ARG A 322 5.92 14.84 15.36
C ARG A 322 6.14 16.13 14.57
N ALA A 323 5.53 16.22 13.39
CA ALA A 323 5.62 17.41 12.54
C ALA A 323 5.02 18.67 13.19
N TYR A 324 3.85 18.56 13.79
CA TYR A 324 3.22 19.65 14.52
C TYR A 324 4.01 20.04 15.78
N ALA A 325 4.56 19.06 16.53
CA ALA A 325 5.44 19.35 17.66
C ALA A 325 6.67 20.14 17.23
N MET A 326 7.30 19.77 16.13
CA MET A 326 8.44 20.47 15.54
C MET A 326 8.08 21.89 15.07
N ALA A 327 6.89 22.08 14.51
CA ALA A 327 6.37 23.38 14.08
C ALA A 327 5.91 24.27 15.25
N GLY A 328 5.96 23.77 16.51
CA GLY A 328 5.52 24.50 17.70
C GLY A 328 4.00 24.48 17.96
N ASP A 329 3.23 23.75 17.15
CA ASP A 329 1.78 23.58 17.34
C ASP A 329 1.49 22.41 18.30
N THR A 330 1.72 22.65 19.60
CA THR A 330 1.57 21.63 20.64
C THR A 330 0.12 21.08 20.71
N ALA A 331 -0.87 21.90 20.40
CA ALA A 331 -2.28 21.46 20.45
C ALA A 331 -2.58 20.40 19.36
N LYS A 332 -2.21 20.68 18.11
CA LYS A 332 -2.35 19.71 17.03
C LYS A 332 -1.45 18.49 17.23
N ALA A 333 -0.23 18.69 17.74
CA ALA A 333 0.65 17.57 18.08
C ALA A 333 -0.02 16.60 19.05
N LYS A 334 -0.55 17.09 20.19
CA LYS A 334 -1.24 16.26 21.18
C LYS A 334 -2.42 15.52 20.58
N ALA A 335 -3.25 16.19 19.75
CA ALA A 335 -4.40 15.58 19.09
C ALA A 335 -3.96 14.41 18.16
N ALA A 336 -2.96 14.62 17.31
CA ALA A 336 -2.48 13.61 16.39
C ALA A 336 -1.85 12.38 17.11
N TYR A 337 -1.07 12.60 18.20
CA TYR A 337 -0.61 11.50 19.05
C TYR A 337 -1.78 10.75 19.69
N GLN A 338 -2.83 11.45 20.14
CA GLN A 338 -4.00 10.82 20.73
C GLN A 338 -4.75 9.97 19.71
N ASP A 339 -4.90 10.44 18.47
CA ASP A 339 -5.48 9.66 17.37
C ASP A 339 -4.70 8.37 17.12
N PHE A 340 -3.37 8.46 17.07
CA PHE A 340 -2.50 7.29 16.96
C PHE A 340 -2.71 6.31 18.13
N PHE A 341 -2.72 6.77 19.37
CA PHE A 341 -2.93 5.92 20.55
C PHE A 341 -4.34 5.33 20.63
N ASN A 342 -5.36 6.04 20.14
CA ASN A 342 -6.71 5.51 20.06
C ASN A 342 -6.80 4.33 19.08
N ILE A 343 -6.12 4.42 17.94
CA ILE A 343 -6.03 3.31 16.97
C ILE A 343 -5.23 2.15 17.59
N TRP A 344 -4.15 2.45 18.30
CA TRP A 344 -3.24 1.46 18.92
C TRP A 344 -3.54 1.17 20.40
N LYS A 345 -4.79 1.36 20.84
CA LYS A 345 -5.19 1.13 22.24
C LYS A 345 -4.94 -0.32 22.70
N ASP A 346 -5.09 -1.29 21.79
CA ASP A 346 -4.92 -2.72 22.04
C ASP A 346 -3.63 -3.27 21.36
N ALA A 347 -2.68 -2.39 21.02
CA ALA A 347 -1.43 -2.78 20.38
C ALA A 347 -0.51 -3.58 21.31
N ASP A 348 0.31 -4.46 20.74
CA ASP A 348 1.33 -5.19 21.47
C ASP A 348 2.31 -4.21 22.14
N PRO A 349 2.59 -4.35 23.44
CA PRO A 349 3.29 -3.32 24.22
C PRO A 349 4.78 -3.22 23.94
N ASP A 350 5.35 -4.20 23.26
CA ASP A 350 6.78 -4.33 22.99
C ASP A 350 7.23 -3.69 21.68
N ILE A 351 6.30 -3.20 20.84
CA ILE A 351 6.61 -2.55 19.56
C ILE A 351 7.52 -1.34 19.78
N PRO A 352 8.72 -1.28 19.13
CA PRO A 352 9.70 -0.22 19.39
C PRO A 352 9.15 1.19 19.16
N ILE A 353 8.46 1.42 18.04
CA ILE A 353 7.92 2.75 17.70
C ILE A 353 6.80 3.19 18.67
N LEU A 354 6.03 2.27 19.26
CA LEU A 354 5.02 2.59 20.28
C LEU A 354 5.68 3.10 21.57
N LYS A 355 6.76 2.45 22.01
CA LYS A 355 7.53 2.89 23.19
C LYS A 355 8.09 4.29 22.97
N GLN A 356 8.62 4.53 21.77
CA GLN A 356 9.16 5.83 21.38
C GLN A 356 8.05 6.89 21.38
N ALA A 357 6.91 6.62 20.75
CA ALA A 357 5.77 7.54 20.70
C ALA A 357 5.27 7.94 22.09
N LYS A 358 5.17 6.97 23.02
CA LYS A 358 4.79 7.24 24.43
C LYS A 358 5.76 8.17 25.13
N ALA A 359 7.08 7.95 24.93
CA ALA A 359 8.12 8.79 25.51
C ALA A 359 8.12 10.22 24.91
N GLU A 360 7.81 10.36 23.62
CA GLU A 360 7.69 11.65 22.94
C GLU A 360 6.46 12.42 23.45
N TYR A 361 5.31 11.76 23.53
CA TYR A 361 4.06 12.37 24.01
C TYR A 361 4.15 12.87 25.45
N ALA A 362 4.86 12.14 26.32
CA ALA A 362 5.08 12.55 27.71
C ALA A 362 5.84 13.88 27.82
N LYS A 363 6.66 14.25 26.83
CA LYS A 363 7.37 15.53 26.80
C LYS A 363 6.51 16.71 26.33
N LEU A 364 5.32 16.44 25.77
CA LEU A 364 4.39 17.45 25.34
C LEU A 364 3.39 17.84 26.45
N GLN A 365 3.31 17.07 27.53
CA GLN A 365 2.44 17.33 28.68
C GLN A 365 3.02 18.42 29.57
#